data_b7c67e610883440414e30b72933d9725
#
_entry.id   b7c67e610883440414e30b72933d9725
#
_cell.length_a   1.000
_cell.length_b   1.000
_cell.length_c   1.000
_cell.angle_alpha   90.00
_cell.angle_beta   90.00
_cell.angle_gamma   90.00
#
_symmetry.space_group_name_H-M   'P 1'
#
loop_
_entity.id
_entity.type
_entity.pdbx_description
1 polymer ?
#
loop_
_entity_poly.entity_id
_entity_poly.type
_entity_poly.pdbx_seq_one_letter_code
_entity_poly.pdbx_strand_id
1 'polypeptide(L)'
;MKRFFLACGVFVGLVSLTNCTKNEVLTPGTESVGFTACIDDVNTKTTLNGLKVNWTKGDEIGIQVSRNHTENASSPKATYPSTYGVYRLADDAAGSNVGRFTYSEGEEKITGDEEFFAFYPAAYCKPNAGYGYFYMEFPSNQNYEDVMGGNLPLPMYGVGTNRKVNFNYAGAVVKLRVWAEEGLEAHSCVLSASGLYKKSFTYIKDGKWQLLSHAHNVENLKTSMNTPLKISTDANKPTEILMVIPLSSERTLKNVKFSINCTRGGTELKKASDLKITPGSMVTFPITKLNLETTRMYVDEFEGEFDVEWLKTAQTSVKVTMPESSQLRENEEFKPLMEATRSLSFEDNHQITLDLSETRVEGGILNGLEASGYVGFCGGSNRENGIKNVSEFRLPQGITQIMNRAFAYSDYTKIVVPASLKQIAGSPSNGCDKMVWEVVPGNKSFKSDAKGALYDFAMTTLMVLNGGSGSAYTIHDGTTTIREWALYENSVIESLTIPASVTTLSADCISGTPNLTTITCLGTTPAAIKANTGANRVGPKDKVKTLYVPRGCVDAYKTAWKVLLDEGNWEVKEIVK
;
A
#
# COMPACT_ATOMS: atom_id res chain seq x y z
N MET A 1 -19.25 11.42 67.86
CA MET A 1 -18.92 10.28 67.01
C MET A 1 -20.20 9.63 66.51
N LYS A 2 -20.69 10.00 65.35
CA LYS A 2 -21.86 9.36 64.69
C LYS A 2 -21.44 8.93 63.30
N ARG A 3 -21.45 7.65 63.08
CA ARG A 3 -21.24 7.00 61.78
C ARG A 3 -22.51 7.17 60.95
N PHE A 4 -22.41 7.76 59.77
CA PHE A 4 -23.44 7.70 58.74
C PHE A 4 -23.09 6.60 57.73
N PHE A 5 -23.90 5.59 57.68
CA PHE A 5 -23.97 4.63 56.55
C PHE A 5 -24.79 5.27 55.44
N LEU A 6 -24.24 5.39 54.24
CA LEU A 6 -25.02 5.74 53.07
C LEU A 6 -25.22 4.48 52.22
N ALA A 7 -26.48 4.05 52.16
CA ALA A 7 -26.91 2.93 51.33
C ALA A 7 -26.88 3.32 49.87
N CYS A 8 -26.18 2.52 49.05
CA CYS A 8 -26.19 2.63 47.59
C CYS A 8 -27.49 1.98 47.07
N GLY A 9 -28.47 2.79 46.72
CA GLY A 9 -29.67 2.35 46.02
C GLY A 9 -29.33 2.16 44.53
N VAL A 10 -29.49 0.95 44.03
CA VAL A 10 -29.48 0.63 42.61
C VAL A 10 -30.77 1.17 42.01
N PHE A 11 -30.68 2.28 41.30
CA PHE A 11 -31.78 2.74 40.44
C PHE A 11 -31.66 2.01 39.09
N VAL A 12 -32.52 1.02 38.91
CA VAL A 12 -32.82 0.48 37.57
C VAL A 12 -33.71 1.53 36.90
N GLY A 13 -33.10 2.40 36.12
CA GLY A 13 -33.82 3.34 35.26
C GLY A 13 -34.43 2.55 34.09
N LEU A 14 -35.72 2.36 34.12
CA LEU A 14 -36.49 2.07 32.92
C LEU A 14 -36.26 3.24 31.95
N VAL A 15 -35.56 2.97 30.87
CA VAL A 15 -35.52 3.87 29.71
C VAL A 15 -36.91 3.84 29.08
N SER A 16 -37.68 4.83 29.39
CA SER A 16 -38.93 5.09 28.68
C SER A 16 -38.59 5.43 27.23
N LEU A 17 -39.00 4.57 26.32
CA LEU A 17 -39.07 4.85 24.89
C LEU A 17 -39.91 6.11 24.69
N THR A 18 -39.27 7.24 24.51
CA THR A 18 -39.98 8.45 24.09
C THR A 18 -40.37 8.23 22.63
N ASN A 19 -41.63 7.89 22.47
CA ASN A 19 -42.29 7.76 21.19
C ASN A 19 -42.13 9.04 20.36
N CYS A 20 -41.86 8.86 19.08
CA CYS A 20 -42.15 9.87 18.07
C CYS A 20 -43.65 10.20 18.11
N THR A 21 -44.03 11.17 18.92
CA THR A 21 -45.41 11.63 19.01
C THR A 21 -45.64 12.84 18.11
N LYS A 22 -45.75 12.62 16.81
CA LYS A 22 -46.64 13.34 15.95
C LYS A 22 -47.55 12.33 15.26
N ASN A 23 -48.76 12.18 15.79
CA ASN A 23 -49.84 11.47 15.12
C ASN A 23 -50.29 12.32 13.90
N GLU A 24 -49.65 12.12 12.77
CA GLU A 24 -50.29 12.47 11.50
C GLU A 24 -51.02 11.22 11.01
N VAL A 25 -52.37 11.33 11.05
CA VAL A 25 -53.26 10.34 10.47
C VAL A 25 -53.05 10.33 8.95
N LEU A 26 -52.44 9.27 8.43
CA LEU A 26 -52.38 9.03 7.01
C LEU A 26 -53.79 8.77 6.48
N THR A 27 -54.34 9.69 5.71
CA THR A 27 -55.59 9.45 4.94
C THR A 27 -55.32 8.39 3.86
N PRO A 28 -56.20 7.39 3.69
CA PRO A 28 -56.05 6.37 2.66
C PRO A 28 -56.40 6.96 1.30
N GLY A 29 -55.39 7.27 0.50
CA GLY A 29 -55.57 7.75 -0.85
C GLY A 29 -54.33 7.46 -1.68
N THR A 30 -54.42 6.46 -2.57
CA THR A 30 -53.53 6.08 -3.67
C THR A 30 -52.07 5.80 -3.34
N GLU A 31 -51.79 4.51 -3.18
CA GLU A 31 -50.62 3.69 -3.49
C GLU A 31 -49.26 4.35 -3.77
N SER A 32 -48.63 4.96 -2.77
CA SER A 32 -47.18 4.89 -2.62
C SER A 32 -46.88 4.20 -1.31
N VAL A 33 -46.38 2.96 -1.36
CA VAL A 33 -46.00 2.21 -0.16
C VAL A 33 -44.77 2.88 0.43
N GLY A 34 -44.99 3.76 1.40
CA GLY A 34 -43.97 4.52 2.11
C GLY A 34 -43.83 4.10 3.56
N PHE A 35 -42.72 4.50 4.19
CA PHE A 35 -42.50 4.34 5.63
C PHE A 35 -41.90 5.62 6.23
N THR A 36 -41.94 5.73 7.55
CA THR A 36 -41.34 6.82 8.30
C THR A 36 -40.04 6.35 8.96
N ALA A 37 -38.97 7.07 8.75
CA ALA A 37 -37.67 6.83 9.35
C ALA A 37 -37.31 7.96 10.31
N CYS A 38 -36.88 7.62 11.51
CA CYS A 38 -36.39 8.57 12.53
C CYS A 38 -34.91 8.32 12.78
N ILE A 39 -34.15 9.39 12.91
CA ILE A 39 -32.78 9.35 13.41
C ILE A 39 -32.84 9.71 14.89
N ASP A 40 -32.46 8.78 15.76
CA ASP A 40 -32.47 9.03 17.20
C ASP A 40 -31.39 10.06 17.55
N ASP A 41 -31.77 11.09 18.31
CA ASP A 41 -30.82 12.02 18.93
C ASP A 41 -30.02 11.22 19.99
N VAL A 42 -28.77 10.91 19.66
CA VAL A 42 -27.93 10.12 20.56
C VAL A 42 -27.59 10.96 21.78
N ASN A 43 -28.15 10.57 22.93
CA ASN A 43 -27.72 11.00 24.26
C ASN A 43 -26.35 10.40 24.58
N THR A 44 -25.30 10.80 23.87
CA THR A 44 -23.94 10.46 24.23
C THR A 44 -23.33 11.60 25.03
N LYS A 45 -22.65 11.27 26.13
CA LYS A 45 -21.93 12.22 26.99
C LYS A 45 -20.79 13.01 26.33
N THR A 46 -20.55 12.76 25.06
CA THR A 46 -19.73 13.59 24.17
C THR A 46 -20.63 14.04 23.03
N THR A 47 -21.36 15.09 23.30
CA THR A 47 -22.19 15.78 22.32
C THR A 47 -21.44 16.01 21.02
N LEU A 48 -21.99 15.51 19.92
CA LEU A 48 -21.78 16.00 18.57
C LEU A 48 -22.27 17.48 18.53
N ASN A 49 -21.60 18.37 19.28
CA ASN A 49 -21.94 19.78 19.29
C ASN A 49 -21.69 20.34 17.88
N GLY A 50 -22.73 20.30 17.05
CA GLY A 50 -22.76 20.92 15.74
C GLY A 50 -23.18 20.06 14.55
N LEU A 51 -23.20 18.73 14.65
CA LEU A 51 -23.73 17.88 13.56
C LEU A 51 -25.14 17.40 13.95
N LYS A 52 -26.16 18.19 13.63
CA LYS A 52 -27.52 17.66 13.50
C LYS A 52 -27.56 16.84 12.23
N VAL A 53 -27.69 15.54 12.34
CA VAL A 53 -27.93 14.68 11.19
C VAL A 53 -29.42 14.80 10.87
N ASN A 54 -29.72 15.54 9.84
CA ASN A 54 -31.06 15.65 9.27
C ASN A 54 -31.05 14.97 7.91
N TRP A 55 -32.19 14.42 7.54
CA TRP A 55 -32.40 13.93 6.19
C TRP A 55 -32.25 15.05 5.17
N THR A 56 -31.54 14.76 4.08
CA THR A 56 -31.31 15.69 2.99
C THR A 56 -32.05 15.26 1.72
N LYS A 57 -32.41 16.22 0.89
CA LYS A 57 -33.08 15.93 -0.38
C LYS A 57 -32.24 14.97 -1.22
N GLY A 58 -32.86 13.89 -1.66
CA GLY A 58 -32.21 12.85 -2.45
C GLY A 58 -31.65 11.68 -1.63
N ASP A 59 -31.76 11.70 -0.30
CA ASP A 59 -31.38 10.57 0.54
C ASP A 59 -32.14 9.30 0.16
N GLU A 60 -31.41 8.19 0.10
CA GLU A 60 -31.94 6.87 -0.24
C GLU A 60 -31.58 5.85 0.82
N ILE A 61 -32.58 5.03 1.16
CA ILE A 61 -32.49 3.95 2.14
C ILE A 61 -32.68 2.61 1.42
N GLY A 62 -31.83 1.63 1.72
CA GLY A 62 -32.03 0.25 1.32
C GLY A 62 -32.89 -0.49 2.32
N ILE A 63 -33.83 -1.29 1.85
CA ILE A 63 -34.74 -2.08 2.66
C ILE A 63 -34.66 -3.55 2.28
N GLN A 64 -34.56 -4.42 3.29
CA GLN A 64 -34.70 -5.86 3.16
C GLN A 64 -35.86 -6.34 4.04
N VAL A 65 -36.83 -7.05 3.47
CA VAL A 65 -38.04 -7.47 4.17
C VAL A 65 -37.89 -8.88 4.73
N SER A 66 -38.22 -9.07 6.00
CA SER A 66 -37.99 -10.36 6.72
C SER A 66 -38.81 -11.55 6.21
N ARG A 67 -39.96 -11.33 5.55
CA ARG A 67 -40.77 -12.41 4.98
C ARG A 67 -40.02 -13.30 3.97
N ASN A 68 -38.95 -12.78 3.40
CA ASN A 68 -38.14 -13.49 2.42
C ASN A 68 -37.00 -14.30 3.07
N HIS A 69 -36.94 -14.35 4.39
CA HIS A 69 -35.94 -15.07 5.17
C HIS A 69 -36.58 -16.27 5.88
N THR A 70 -36.27 -17.48 5.41
CA THR A 70 -36.60 -18.71 6.13
C THR A 70 -35.41 -19.14 6.98
N GLU A 71 -35.59 -19.20 8.31
CA GLU A 71 -34.62 -19.84 9.19
C GLU A 71 -34.54 -21.33 8.86
N ASN A 72 -33.46 -21.77 8.25
CA ASN A 72 -33.16 -23.18 8.14
C ASN A 72 -31.97 -23.51 9.05
N ALA A 73 -32.25 -24.00 10.22
CA ALA A 73 -31.30 -24.27 11.30
C ALA A 73 -30.23 -25.33 10.97
N SER A 74 -30.33 -25.99 9.84
CA SER A 74 -29.45 -27.12 9.47
C SER A 74 -28.57 -26.92 8.22
N SER A 75 -28.65 -25.78 7.55
CA SER A 75 -27.76 -25.50 6.43
C SER A 75 -27.41 -24.03 6.31
N PRO A 76 -26.12 -23.65 6.35
CA PRO A 76 -25.70 -22.27 6.14
C PRO A 76 -25.87 -21.79 4.67
N LYS A 77 -26.50 -22.59 3.83
CA LYS A 77 -26.85 -22.31 2.43
C LYS A 77 -28.35 -22.07 2.22
N ALA A 78 -29.04 -21.48 3.19
CA ALA A 78 -30.36 -20.95 2.91
C ALA A 78 -30.24 -19.89 1.79
N THR A 79 -31.00 -20.07 0.74
CA THR A 79 -31.13 -19.11 -0.38
C THR A 79 -31.83 -17.87 0.15
N TYR A 80 -31.08 -16.94 0.72
CA TYR A 80 -31.57 -15.61 1.01
C TYR A 80 -31.59 -14.82 -0.31
N PRO A 81 -32.66 -14.08 -0.59
CA PRO A 81 -32.67 -13.20 -1.76
C PRO A 81 -31.53 -12.19 -1.60
N SER A 82 -30.72 -12.09 -2.63
CA SER A 82 -29.63 -11.08 -2.74
C SER A 82 -30.17 -9.70 -3.12
N THR A 83 -31.44 -9.43 -2.85
CA THR A 83 -32.20 -8.29 -3.35
C THR A 83 -32.60 -7.36 -2.23
N TYR A 84 -32.68 -6.09 -2.54
CA TYR A 84 -33.20 -5.06 -1.65
C TYR A 84 -34.05 -4.06 -2.45
N GLY A 85 -34.91 -3.34 -1.72
CA GLY A 85 -35.64 -2.21 -2.28
C GLY A 85 -34.98 -0.90 -1.90
N VAL A 86 -34.98 0.04 -2.82
CA VAL A 86 -34.52 1.42 -2.58
C VAL A 86 -35.73 2.31 -2.33
N TYR A 87 -35.65 3.08 -1.27
CA TYR A 87 -36.65 4.05 -0.88
C TYR A 87 -36.04 5.44 -0.80
N ARG A 88 -36.67 6.40 -1.45
CA ARG A 88 -36.21 7.78 -1.52
C ARG A 88 -36.98 8.68 -0.58
N LEU A 89 -36.27 9.62 0.05
CA LEU A 89 -36.86 10.65 0.88
C LEU A 89 -37.83 11.52 0.08
N ALA A 90 -39.01 11.76 0.61
CA ALA A 90 -39.94 12.72 0.04
C ALA A 90 -39.38 14.14 0.14
N ASP A 91 -39.52 14.95 -0.90
CA ASP A 91 -38.91 16.27 -1.02
C ASP A 91 -39.29 17.23 0.13
N ASP A 92 -40.48 17.10 0.66
CA ASP A 92 -41.00 17.93 1.77
C ASP A 92 -40.54 17.45 3.16
N ALA A 93 -39.84 16.35 3.25
CA ALA A 93 -39.32 15.76 4.50
C ALA A 93 -37.84 16.08 4.74
N ALA A 94 -37.18 16.79 3.87
CA ALA A 94 -35.80 17.22 4.02
C ALA A 94 -35.64 18.26 5.14
N GLY A 95 -34.45 18.25 5.80
CA GLY A 95 -34.12 19.18 6.88
C GLY A 95 -34.61 18.76 8.28
N SER A 96 -35.16 17.56 8.43
CA SER A 96 -35.65 17.00 9.68
C SER A 96 -34.93 15.68 10.02
N ASN A 97 -34.89 15.31 11.29
CA ASN A 97 -34.47 13.98 11.72
C ASN A 97 -35.56 12.91 11.53
N VAL A 98 -36.76 13.31 11.11
CA VAL A 98 -37.88 12.43 10.75
C VAL A 98 -38.14 12.57 9.26
N GLY A 99 -37.97 11.48 8.51
CA GLY A 99 -38.14 11.44 7.07
C GLY A 99 -39.26 10.49 6.63
N ARG A 100 -40.02 10.89 5.61
CA ARG A 100 -40.94 9.99 4.90
C ARG A 100 -40.22 9.45 3.66
N PHE A 101 -40.22 8.13 3.51
CA PHE A 101 -39.57 7.47 2.40
C PHE A 101 -40.60 6.73 1.56
N THR A 102 -40.50 6.86 0.26
CA THR A 102 -41.35 6.19 -0.72
C THR A 102 -40.52 5.23 -1.58
N TYR A 103 -41.12 4.11 -1.95
CA TYR A 103 -40.46 3.13 -2.81
C TYR A 103 -40.03 3.79 -4.13
N SER A 104 -38.81 3.55 -4.52
CA SER A 104 -38.20 4.04 -5.76
C SER A 104 -37.96 2.91 -6.74
N GLU A 105 -37.21 1.89 -6.32
CA GLU A 105 -36.82 0.79 -7.19
C GLU A 105 -36.35 -0.45 -6.42
N GLY A 106 -36.05 -1.55 -7.11
CA GLY A 106 -35.53 -2.78 -6.54
C GLY A 106 -36.56 -3.89 -6.44
N GLU A 107 -36.18 -5.01 -5.82
CA GLU A 107 -37.05 -6.21 -5.74
C GLU A 107 -37.80 -6.32 -4.40
N GLU A 108 -37.34 -5.63 -3.36
CA GLU A 108 -37.91 -5.68 -2.03
C GLU A 108 -38.85 -4.49 -1.78
N LYS A 109 -40.12 -4.79 -1.57
CA LYS A 109 -41.15 -3.76 -1.29
C LYS A 109 -41.91 -4.09 -0.02
N ILE A 110 -42.00 -3.11 0.91
CA ILE A 110 -42.88 -3.20 2.06
C ILE A 110 -44.32 -3.15 1.58
N THR A 111 -45.10 -4.20 1.85
CA THR A 111 -46.49 -4.30 1.40
C THR A 111 -47.49 -4.22 2.56
N GLY A 112 -47.04 -4.47 3.79
CA GLY A 112 -47.89 -4.51 5.00
C GLY A 112 -47.10 -4.06 6.24
N ASP A 113 -47.36 -4.74 7.34
CA ASP A 113 -46.74 -4.47 8.63
C ASP A 113 -45.58 -5.43 8.95
N GLU A 114 -44.99 -6.01 7.91
CA GLU A 114 -43.86 -6.91 8.04
C GLU A 114 -42.65 -6.23 8.68
N GLU A 115 -41.86 -7.00 9.38
CA GLU A 115 -40.56 -6.56 9.85
C GLU A 115 -39.59 -6.42 8.67
N PHE A 116 -38.80 -5.38 8.71
CA PHE A 116 -37.77 -5.11 7.70
C PHE A 116 -36.49 -4.57 8.32
N PHE A 117 -35.38 -4.83 7.66
CA PHE A 117 -34.10 -4.23 7.96
C PHE A 117 -33.85 -3.05 7.01
N ALA A 118 -33.50 -1.91 7.57
CA ALA A 118 -33.22 -0.68 6.84
C ALA A 118 -31.77 -0.27 7.05
N PHE A 119 -31.14 0.28 6.01
CA PHE A 119 -29.78 0.76 6.05
C PHE A 119 -29.60 2.00 5.18
N TYR A 120 -28.72 2.89 5.62
CA TYR A 120 -28.41 4.15 4.99
C TYR A 120 -26.89 4.36 4.92
N PRO A 121 -26.33 4.90 3.80
CA PRO A 121 -27.00 5.14 2.52
C PRO A 121 -27.25 3.84 1.72
N ALA A 122 -28.29 3.82 0.91
CA ALA A 122 -28.60 2.68 0.04
C ALA A 122 -27.43 2.33 -0.90
N ALA A 123 -26.69 3.31 -1.39
CA ALA A 123 -25.56 3.14 -2.30
C ALA A 123 -24.40 2.30 -1.72
N TYR A 124 -24.27 2.21 -0.40
CA TYR A 124 -23.22 1.42 0.25
C TYR A 124 -23.61 -0.03 0.47
N CYS A 125 -24.83 -0.40 0.11
CA CYS A 125 -25.33 -1.75 0.28
C CYS A 125 -24.99 -2.61 -0.93
N LYS A 126 -24.39 -3.75 -0.65
CA LYS A 126 -23.98 -4.73 -1.66
C LYS A 126 -24.61 -6.09 -1.34
N PRO A 127 -25.24 -6.72 -2.32
CA PRO A 127 -25.69 -8.11 -2.16
C PRO A 127 -24.49 -9.05 -2.14
N ASN A 128 -24.50 -10.01 -1.23
CA ASN A 128 -23.53 -11.08 -1.22
C ASN A 128 -24.14 -12.36 -1.82
N ALA A 129 -24.03 -12.52 -3.10
CA ALA A 129 -24.66 -13.60 -3.87
C ALA A 129 -24.31 -15.04 -3.43
N GLY A 130 -23.27 -15.22 -2.59
CA GLY A 130 -22.85 -16.55 -2.13
C GLY A 130 -23.42 -16.96 -0.78
N TYR A 131 -23.91 -16.04 0.05
CA TYR A 131 -24.25 -16.28 1.44
C TYR A 131 -25.62 -15.74 1.89
N GLY A 132 -26.36 -15.08 1.01
CA GLY A 132 -27.66 -14.51 1.34
C GLY A 132 -27.63 -13.37 2.34
N TYR A 133 -26.48 -12.75 2.57
CA TYR A 133 -26.34 -11.59 3.43
C TYR A 133 -26.22 -10.33 2.61
N PHE A 134 -26.68 -9.21 3.16
CA PHE A 134 -26.25 -7.90 2.73
C PHE A 134 -25.04 -7.46 3.53
N TYR A 135 -24.16 -6.72 2.90
CA TYR A 135 -23.12 -6.00 3.61
C TYR A 135 -23.14 -4.54 3.19
N MET A 136 -22.84 -3.69 4.15
CA MET A 136 -22.52 -2.30 3.86
C MET A 136 -21.02 -2.21 3.60
N GLU A 137 -20.65 -1.75 2.42
CA GLU A 137 -19.26 -1.47 2.07
C GLU A 137 -19.06 0.03 1.98
N PHE A 138 -18.24 0.53 2.91
CA PHE A 138 -17.88 1.94 2.92
C PHE A 138 -16.73 2.15 1.95
N PRO A 139 -16.75 3.26 1.19
CA PRO A 139 -15.61 3.62 0.39
C PRO A 139 -14.40 3.84 1.32
N SER A 140 -13.28 3.20 1.01
CA SER A 140 -12.00 3.49 1.67
C SER A 140 -11.53 4.92 1.37
N ASN A 141 -11.95 5.48 0.24
CA ASN A 141 -11.76 6.88 -0.13
C ASN A 141 -13.08 7.66 -0.02
N GLN A 142 -13.10 8.67 0.85
CA GLN A 142 -14.22 9.56 1.09
C GLN A 142 -13.95 10.91 0.41
N ASN A 143 -15.00 11.53 -0.12
CA ASN A 143 -14.89 12.88 -0.67
C ASN A 143 -15.06 13.92 0.44
N TYR A 144 -14.10 14.84 0.57
CA TYR A 144 -14.08 15.87 1.60
C TYR A 144 -15.25 16.86 1.46
N GLU A 145 -15.56 17.27 0.23
CA GLU A 145 -16.61 18.24 -0.07
C GLU A 145 -17.98 17.69 0.32
N ASP A 146 -18.22 16.38 0.09
CA ASP A 146 -19.46 15.72 0.51
C ASP A 146 -19.55 15.67 2.04
N VAL A 147 -18.43 15.34 2.70
CA VAL A 147 -18.34 15.27 4.16
C VAL A 147 -18.58 16.64 4.81
N MET A 148 -18.00 17.70 4.27
CA MET A 148 -18.11 19.07 4.82
C MET A 148 -19.38 19.82 4.39
N GLY A 149 -19.94 19.44 3.25
CA GLY A 149 -21.17 20.03 2.71
C GLY A 149 -22.45 19.65 3.46
N GLY A 150 -22.33 18.85 4.51
CA GLY A 150 -23.48 18.34 5.28
C GLY A 150 -24.10 17.08 4.67
N ASN A 151 -23.59 16.62 3.55
CA ASN A 151 -23.94 15.35 2.92
C ASN A 151 -23.06 14.21 3.48
N LEU A 152 -22.71 14.31 4.76
CA LEU A 152 -21.92 13.25 5.41
C LEU A 152 -22.76 11.97 5.43
N PRO A 153 -22.42 10.98 4.62
CA PRO A 153 -23.15 9.72 4.62
C PRO A 153 -22.73 8.93 5.86
N LEU A 154 -23.15 9.40 7.04
CA LEU A 154 -22.92 8.68 8.28
C LEU A 154 -23.76 7.40 8.20
N PRO A 155 -23.11 6.22 8.18
CA PRO A 155 -23.82 4.97 8.00
C PRO A 155 -24.77 4.73 9.18
N MET A 156 -25.97 4.29 8.85
CA MET A 156 -27.00 3.99 9.83
C MET A 156 -27.76 2.71 9.45
N TYR A 157 -28.31 2.05 10.44
CA TYR A 157 -29.18 0.87 10.25
C TYR A 157 -30.30 0.85 11.26
N GLY A 158 -31.36 0.13 10.96
CA GLY A 158 -32.47 -0.06 11.88
C GLY A 158 -33.33 -1.28 11.51
N VAL A 159 -34.05 -1.76 12.49
CA VAL A 159 -35.12 -2.74 12.29
C VAL A 159 -36.43 -2.02 12.37
N GLY A 160 -37.26 -2.13 11.34
CA GLY A 160 -38.55 -1.48 11.24
C GLY A 160 -39.70 -2.45 11.28
N THR A 161 -40.82 -2.01 11.84
CA THR A 161 -42.14 -2.68 11.84
C THR A 161 -43.23 -1.63 11.69
N ASN A 162 -44.42 -2.05 11.26
CA ASN A 162 -45.54 -1.11 11.11
C ASN A 162 -45.18 0.15 10.33
N ARG A 163 -44.35 0.00 9.27
CA ARG A 163 -43.88 1.08 8.41
C ARG A 163 -43.13 2.20 9.14
N LYS A 164 -42.46 1.86 10.26
CA LYS A 164 -41.62 2.79 11.02
C LYS A 164 -40.29 2.16 11.31
N VAL A 165 -39.23 2.94 11.26
CA VAL A 165 -37.87 2.51 11.65
C VAL A 165 -37.16 3.63 12.40
N ASN A 166 -36.46 3.24 13.47
CA ASN A 166 -35.50 4.09 14.16
C ASN A 166 -34.09 3.67 13.74
N PHE A 167 -33.31 4.61 13.28
CA PHE A 167 -31.96 4.38 12.85
C PHE A 167 -30.96 4.51 13.99
N ASN A 168 -30.08 3.53 14.08
CA ASN A 168 -28.88 3.56 14.91
C ASN A 168 -27.67 3.86 14.03
N TYR A 169 -26.70 4.60 14.55
CA TYR A 169 -25.47 4.86 13.83
C TYR A 169 -24.63 3.60 13.66
N ALA A 170 -24.09 3.41 12.48
CA ALA A 170 -23.11 2.38 12.14
C ALA A 170 -21.75 3.00 11.77
N GLY A 171 -21.45 4.14 12.34
CA GLY A 171 -20.19 4.86 12.15
C GLY A 171 -19.95 5.90 13.22
N ALA A 172 -18.73 6.41 13.25
CA ALA A 172 -18.29 7.54 14.07
C ALA A 172 -17.54 8.56 13.21
N VAL A 173 -17.34 9.75 13.72
CA VAL A 173 -16.61 10.82 13.03
C VAL A 173 -15.32 11.12 13.78
N VAL A 174 -14.22 11.22 13.05
CA VAL A 174 -12.97 11.80 13.53
C VAL A 174 -12.83 13.19 12.93
N LYS A 175 -12.53 14.15 13.79
CA LYS A 175 -12.29 15.54 13.42
C LYS A 175 -10.86 15.91 13.76
N LEU A 176 -10.07 16.20 12.74
CA LEU A 176 -8.76 16.83 12.88
C LEU A 176 -8.92 18.35 12.80
N ARG A 177 -8.12 19.07 13.58
CA ARG A 177 -8.02 20.53 13.54
C ARG A 177 -6.56 20.91 13.32
N VAL A 178 -6.27 21.42 12.13
CA VAL A 178 -4.90 21.64 11.69
C VAL A 178 -4.66 23.07 11.22
N TRP A 179 -3.44 23.54 11.39
CA TRP A 179 -2.99 24.83 10.87
C TRP A 179 -1.51 24.73 10.48
N ALA A 180 -1.02 25.69 9.70
CA ALA A 180 0.37 25.75 9.27
C ALA A 180 0.87 27.20 9.27
N GLU A 181 2.17 27.44 9.43
CA GLU A 181 2.74 28.79 9.40
C GLU A 181 2.71 29.41 8.00
N GLU A 182 2.77 28.57 6.99
CA GLU A 182 2.71 28.96 5.59
C GLU A 182 1.42 28.45 4.96
N GLY A 183 0.98 29.11 3.89
CA GLY A 183 -0.18 28.65 3.14
C GLY A 183 0.10 27.30 2.49
N LEU A 184 -0.58 26.25 2.96
CA LEU A 184 -0.54 24.91 2.41
C LEU A 184 -1.89 24.58 1.77
N GLU A 185 -1.84 23.73 0.75
CA GLU A 185 -3.02 23.16 0.10
C GLU A 185 -2.95 21.64 0.23
N ALA A 186 -3.89 21.06 0.98
CA ALA A 186 -4.01 19.63 1.19
C ALA A 186 -4.86 18.97 0.09
N HIS A 187 -4.42 17.82 -0.40
CA HIS A 187 -5.12 17.00 -1.40
C HIS A 187 -5.78 15.79 -0.78
N SER A 188 -5.21 15.24 0.28
CA SER A 188 -5.80 14.10 0.98
C SER A 188 -5.35 14.04 2.43
N CYS A 189 -6.17 13.35 3.23
CA CYS A 189 -5.86 12.95 4.60
C CYS A 189 -6.15 11.46 4.75
N VAL A 190 -5.18 10.70 5.23
CA VAL A 190 -5.28 9.25 5.45
C VAL A 190 -5.24 8.96 6.94
N LEU A 191 -6.21 8.22 7.44
CA LEU A 191 -6.18 7.62 8.77
C LEU A 191 -5.68 6.19 8.64
N SER A 192 -4.56 5.89 9.28
CA SER A 192 -4.02 4.54 9.41
C SER A 192 -4.17 4.05 10.84
N ALA A 193 -4.72 2.87 11.05
CA ALA A 193 -4.84 2.25 12.37
C ALA A 193 -5.19 0.77 12.28
N SER A 194 -4.67 -0.04 13.21
CA SER A 194 -5.16 -1.40 13.38
C SER A 194 -6.57 -1.38 14.00
N GLY A 195 -7.48 -2.15 13.40
CA GLY A 195 -8.87 -2.25 13.87
C GLY A 195 -9.87 -1.44 13.04
N LEU A 196 -9.44 -0.83 11.93
CA LEU A 196 -10.34 -0.25 10.94
C LEU A 196 -11.01 -1.35 10.09
N TYR A 197 -12.22 -1.09 9.61
CA TYR A 197 -12.98 -1.98 8.73
C TYR A 197 -13.72 -1.17 7.68
N LYS A 198 -13.88 -1.73 6.49
CA LYS A 198 -14.70 -1.12 5.43
C LYS A 198 -16.03 -1.82 5.19
N LYS A 199 -16.25 -2.99 5.81
CA LYS A 199 -17.47 -3.78 5.60
C LYS A 199 -18.16 -4.10 6.91
N SER A 200 -19.48 -3.97 6.91
CA SER A 200 -20.35 -4.42 7.97
C SER A 200 -21.41 -5.36 7.39
N PHE A 201 -21.57 -6.55 7.98
CA PHE A 201 -22.52 -7.55 7.53
C PHE A 201 -23.78 -7.51 8.39
N THR A 202 -24.93 -7.70 7.75
CA THR A 202 -26.18 -7.92 8.43
C THR A 202 -26.49 -9.43 8.47
N TYR A 203 -26.98 -9.92 9.56
CA TYR A 203 -27.44 -11.32 9.68
C TYR A 203 -28.56 -11.42 10.70
N ILE A 204 -29.34 -12.52 10.64
CA ILE A 204 -30.38 -12.82 11.63
C ILE A 204 -29.82 -13.87 12.58
N LYS A 205 -29.88 -13.57 13.89
CA LYS A 205 -29.56 -14.51 14.96
C LYS A 205 -30.67 -14.49 16.01
N ASP A 206 -31.17 -15.67 16.35
CA ASP A 206 -32.28 -15.83 17.32
C ASP A 206 -33.50 -14.95 16.94
N GLY A 207 -33.85 -14.93 15.65
CA GLY A 207 -34.95 -14.13 15.11
C GLY A 207 -34.75 -12.62 15.13
N LYS A 208 -33.51 -12.14 15.39
CA LYS A 208 -33.20 -10.71 15.48
C LYS A 208 -32.09 -10.32 14.49
N TRP A 209 -32.29 -9.19 13.82
CA TRP A 209 -31.27 -8.58 12.99
C TRP A 209 -30.10 -8.11 13.81
N GLN A 210 -28.90 -8.43 13.35
CA GLN A 210 -27.65 -8.00 13.95
C GLN A 210 -26.72 -7.44 12.87
N LEU A 211 -25.90 -6.47 13.26
CA LEU A 211 -24.85 -5.93 12.43
C LEU A 211 -23.51 -6.37 12.98
N LEU A 212 -22.74 -7.09 12.17
CA LEU A 212 -21.37 -7.47 12.49
C LEU A 212 -20.40 -6.66 11.66
N SER A 213 -19.46 -6.02 12.32
CA SER A 213 -18.27 -5.52 11.65
C SER A 213 -17.31 -6.68 11.49
N HIS A 214 -17.24 -7.27 10.30
CA HIS A 214 -16.35 -8.41 10.06
C HIS A 214 -15.62 -8.32 8.76
N ALA A 215 -14.39 -8.85 8.82
CA ALA A 215 -13.65 -9.49 7.76
C ALA A 215 -13.40 -8.66 6.49
N HIS A 216 -12.68 -7.73 6.53
CA HIS A 216 -11.68 -7.11 5.68
C HIS A 216 -11.17 -5.94 6.51
N ASN A 217 -10.18 -6.26 7.35
CA ASN A 217 -9.41 -5.21 8.00
C ASN A 217 -8.87 -4.32 6.89
N VAL A 218 -9.25 -3.07 6.92
CA VAL A 218 -8.50 -2.05 6.22
C VAL A 218 -7.65 -1.37 7.27
N GLU A 219 -6.43 -1.11 6.94
CA GLU A 219 -5.55 -0.38 7.85
C GLU A 219 -5.63 1.12 7.59
N ASN A 220 -6.37 1.53 6.54
CA ASN A 220 -6.43 2.92 6.12
C ASN A 220 -7.82 3.32 5.65
N LEU A 221 -8.17 4.56 5.98
CA LEU A 221 -9.28 5.30 5.41
C LEU A 221 -8.76 6.64 4.88
N LYS A 222 -9.16 7.03 3.69
CA LYS A 222 -8.74 8.27 3.03
C LYS A 222 -9.92 9.24 2.90
N THR A 223 -9.61 10.50 3.07
CA THR A 223 -10.48 11.61 2.63
C THR A 223 -9.72 12.39 1.55
N SER A 224 -10.22 12.36 0.34
CA SER A 224 -9.68 13.11 -0.81
C SER A 224 -10.40 14.43 -0.97
N MET A 225 -9.67 15.46 -1.38
CA MET A 225 -10.17 16.78 -1.68
C MET A 225 -10.18 16.95 -3.21
N ASN A 226 -11.35 17.08 -3.83
CA ASN A 226 -11.47 17.35 -5.27
C ASN A 226 -10.88 18.71 -5.64
N THR A 227 -11.00 19.66 -4.72
CA THR A 227 -10.33 20.96 -4.79
C THR A 227 -9.32 21.03 -3.64
N PRO A 228 -8.06 21.40 -3.89
CA PRO A 228 -7.06 21.50 -2.84
C PRO A 228 -7.55 22.34 -1.66
N LEU A 229 -7.55 21.76 -0.47
CA LEU A 229 -8.04 22.38 0.76
C LEU A 229 -6.98 23.33 1.33
N LYS A 230 -7.28 24.61 1.37
CA LYS A 230 -6.39 25.60 1.99
C LYS A 230 -6.33 25.40 3.50
N ILE A 231 -5.13 25.13 4.00
CA ILE A 231 -4.87 25.01 5.43
C ILE A 231 -4.72 26.41 6.02
N SER A 232 -5.43 26.65 7.11
CA SER A 232 -5.39 27.94 7.82
C SER A 232 -4.00 28.27 8.35
N THR A 233 -3.62 29.54 8.26
CA THR A 233 -2.40 30.08 8.90
C THR A 233 -2.68 30.62 10.30
N ASP A 234 -3.92 30.62 10.77
CA ASP A 234 -4.33 31.05 12.09
C ASP A 234 -4.65 29.86 13.00
N ALA A 235 -3.83 29.64 14.01
CA ALA A 235 -4.03 28.59 15.00
C ALA A 235 -5.36 28.70 15.77
N ASN A 236 -5.96 29.90 15.86
CA ASN A 236 -7.25 30.11 16.52
C ASN A 236 -8.44 29.79 15.61
N LYS A 237 -8.19 29.64 14.30
CA LYS A 237 -9.17 29.27 13.28
C LYS A 237 -8.64 28.12 12.44
N PRO A 238 -8.38 26.97 13.05
CA PRO A 238 -7.78 25.83 12.34
C PRO A 238 -8.71 25.32 11.25
N THR A 239 -8.13 24.78 10.20
CA THR A 239 -8.87 23.99 9.20
C THR A 239 -9.33 22.69 9.85
N GLU A 240 -10.59 22.33 9.65
CA GLU A 240 -11.16 21.08 10.12
C GLU A 240 -11.20 20.05 8.99
N ILE A 241 -10.71 18.83 9.26
CA ILE A 241 -10.81 17.70 8.35
C ILE A 241 -11.61 16.62 9.07
N LEU A 242 -12.73 16.23 8.46
CA LEU A 242 -13.62 15.19 8.98
C LEU A 242 -13.42 13.88 8.22
N MET A 243 -13.49 12.78 8.95
CA MET A 243 -13.45 11.42 8.41
C MET A 243 -14.51 10.57 9.08
N VAL A 244 -15.27 9.81 8.29
CA VAL A 244 -16.24 8.84 8.81
C VAL A 244 -15.56 7.49 8.97
N ILE A 245 -15.68 6.91 10.15
CA ILE A 245 -15.18 5.56 10.44
C ILE A 245 -16.37 4.63 10.57
N PRO A 246 -16.53 3.63 9.69
CA PRO A 246 -17.59 2.64 9.81
C PRO A 246 -17.34 1.74 11.04
N LEU A 247 -18.34 1.59 11.91
CA LEU A 247 -18.29 0.66 13.04
C LEU A 247 -19.70 0.34 13.55
N SER A 248 -19.92 -0.91 13.93
CA SER A 248 -21.21 -1.39 14.46
C SER A 248 -21.24 -1.49 15.98
N SER A 249 -20.11 -1.39 16.66
CA SER A 249 -19.95 -1.46 18.11
C SER A 249 -18.73 -0.67 18.54
N GLU A 250 -18.61 -0.41 19.84
CA GLU A 250 -17.42 0.23 20.40
C GLU A 250 -16.13 -0.51 20.00
N ARG A 251 -15.11 0.26 19.63
CA ARG A 251 -13.79 -0.25 19.24
C ARG A 251 -12.65 0.56 19.79
N THR A 252 -11.51 -0.12 19.88
CA THR A 252 -10.22 0.50 20.17
C THR A 252 -9.33 0.38 18.94
N LEU A 253 -9.03 1.51 18.32
CA LEU A 253 -8.04 1.61 17.26
C LEU A 253 -6.65 1.76 17.85
N LYS A 254 -5.70 1.00 17.33
CA LYS A 254 -4.30 1.02 17.78
C LYS A 254 -3.40 1.61 16.68
N ASN A 255 -2.25 2.14 17.09
CA ASN A 255 -1.25 2.71 16.17
C ASN A 255 -1.84 3.81 15.27
N VAL A 256 -2.68 4.67 15.84
CA VAL A 256 -3.42 5.68 15.08
C VAL A 256 -2.47 6.75 14.53
N LYS A 257 -2.49 6.90 13.21
CA LYS A 257 -1.72 7.89 12.46
C LYS A 257 -2.62 8.63 11.48
N PHE A 258 -2.34 9.89 11.23
CA PHE A 258 -2.93 10.66 10.15
C PHE A 258 -1.82 11.16 9.25
N SER A 259 -1.92 10.86 7.97
CA SER A 259 -0.99 11.36 6.95
C SER A 259 -1.73 12.37 6.08
N ILE A 260 -1.19 13.57 5.96
CA ILE A 260 -1.80 14.64 5.16
C ILE A 260 -0.84 14.94 4.02
N ASN A 261 -1.32 14.78 2.79
CA ASN A 261 -0.58 15.13 1.59
C ASN A 261 -0.97 16.54 1.12
N CYS A 262 0.03 17.35 0.89
CA CYS A 262 -0.11 18.72 0.42
C CYS A 262 0.64 18.91 -0.89
N THR A 263 0.37 20.00 -1.61
CA THR A 263 1.01 20.36 -2.89
C THR A 263 2.55 20.32 -2.84
N ARG A 264 3.16 20.52 -1.68
CA ARG A 264 4.61 20.59 -1.50
C ARG A 264 5.19 19.46 -0.64
N GLY A 265 4.47 18.37 -0.46
CA GLY A 265 4.92 17.23 0.36
C GLY A 265 3.86 16.76 1.36
N GLY A 266 4.27 16.05 2.39
CA GLY A 266 3.36 15.45 3.35
C GLY A 266 3.78 15.62 4.81
N THR A 267 2.86 15.35 5.71
CA THR A 267 3.11 15.33 7.15
C THR A 267 2.40 14.16 7.79
N GLU A 268 2.98 13.59 8.84
CA GLU A 268 2.38 12.52 9.63
C GLU A 268 2.14 12.97 11.07
N LEU A 269 0.92 12.77 11.54
CA LEU A 269 0.51 13.02 12.92
C LEU A 269 0.24 11.67 13.60
N LYS A 270 1.01 11.33 14.65
CA LYS A 270 0.86 10.09 15.42
C LYS A 270 0.13 10.35 16.72
N LYS A 271 -0.85 9.52 17.04
CA LYS A 271 -1.47 9.51 18.36
C LYS A 271 -0.66 8.60 19.30
N ALA A 272 -0.25 9.14 20.44
CA ALA A 272 0.59 8.42 21.41
C ALA A 272 -0.14 7.28 22.15
N SER A 273 -1.48 7.22 22.10
CA SER A 273 -2.30 6.21 22.80
C SER A 273 -3.39 5.68 21.90
N ASP A 274 -3.89 4.52 22.23
CA ASP A 274 -5.04 3.92 21.56
C ASP A 274 -6.24 4.87 21.51
N LEU A 275 -7.05 4.76 20.46
CA LEU A 275 -8.24 5.55 20.25
C LEU A 275 -9.50 4.68 20.43
N LYS A 276 -10.24 4.94 21.50
CA LYS A 276 -11.54 4.31 21.73
C LYS A 276 -12.63 5.12 21.01
N ILE A 277 -13.40 4.45 20.15
CA ILE A 277 -14.50 5.04 19.39
C ILE A 277 -15.77 4.23 19.53
N THR A 278 -16.91 4.91 19.51
CA THR A 278 -18.25 4.32 19.59
C THR A 278 -19.13 4.81 18.44
N PRO A 279 -20.09 3.99 17.96
CA PRO A 279 -21.05 4.46 16.96
C PRO A 279 -21.76 5.74 17.41
N GLY A 280 -21.96 6.68 16.49
CA GLY A 280 -22.59 7.97 16.78
C GLY A 280 -21.70 8.97 17.53
N SER A 281 -20.43 8.65 17.79
CA SER A 281 -19.51 9.58 18.45
C SER A 281 -18.73 10.44 17.45
N MET A 282 -18.32 11.64 17.90
CA MET A 282 -17.30 12.45 17.23
C MET A 282 -16.09 12.57 18.14
N VAL A 283 -14.95 12.13 17.65
CA VAL A 283 -13.66 12.31 18.32
C VAL A 283 -12.95 13.50 17.70
N THR A 284 -12.77 14.54 18.49
CA THR A 284 -12.06 15.77 18.06
C THR A 284 -10.62 15.74 18.57
N PHE A 285 -9.68 15.86 17.65
CA PHE A 285 -8.26 15.95 17.97
C PHE A 285 -7.87 17.37 18.39
N PRO A 286 -6.85 17.52 19.22
CA PRO A 286 -6.27 18.84 19.56
C PRO A 286 -5.88 19.60 18.30
N ILE A 287 -5.86 20.93 18.38
CA ILE A 287 -5.34 21.78 17.31
C ILE A 287 -3.85 21.47 17.14
N THR A 288 -3.49 21.07 15.94
CA THR A 288 -2.14 20.60 15.62
C THR A 288 -1.53 21.45 14.50
N LYS A 289 -0.29 21.90 14.72
CA LYS A 289 0.51 22.54 13.68
C LYS A 289 1.04 21.47 12.72
N LEU A 290 0.86 21.69 11.44
CA LEU A 290 1.45 20.85 10.40
C LEU A 290 2.92 21.26 10.19
N ASN A 291 3.82 20.29 10.29
CA ASN A 291 5.21 20.43 9.92
C ASN A 291 5.43 19.61 8.64
N LEU A 292 5.53 20.30 7.53
CA LEU A 292 5.60 19.67 6.23
C LEU A 292 7.00 19.12 5.94
N GLU A 293 7.08 17.85 5.53
CA GLU A 293 8.25 17.29 4.88
C GLU A 293 8.08 17.43 3.36
N THR A 294 8.79 18.37 2.75
CA THR A 294 8.60 18.76 1.34
C THR A 294 8.95 17.67 0.33
N THR A 295 9.67 16.64 0.79
CA THR A 295 10.11 15.51 -0.06
C THR A 295 9.37 14.22 0.23
N ARG A 296 8.29 14.25 1.01
CA ARG A 296 7.56 13.05 1.43
C ARG A 296 6.16 12.99 0.83
N MET A 297 5.78 11.81 0.33
CA MET A 297 4.42 11.44 -0.03
C MET A 297 3.96 10.25 0.81
N TYR A 298 2.72 10.32 1.29
CA TYR A 298 2.03 9.19 1.92
C TYR A 298 1.01 8.63 0.94
N VAL A 299 1.10 7.33 0.67
CA VAL A 299 0.20 6.61 -0.22
C VAL A 299 -0.65 5.69 0.63
N ASP A 300 -1.94 5.71 0.41
CA ASP A 300 -2.94 4.98 1.18
C ASP A 300 -3.37 3.67 0.51
N GLU A 301 -3.60 3.72 -0.78
CA GLU A 301 -3.91 2.58 -1.64
C GLU A 301 -3.34 2.85 -3.03
N PHE A 302 -2.91 1.78 -3.73
CA PHE A 302 -2.40 1.89 -5.11
C PHE A 302 -3.52 1.83 -6.17
N GLU A 303 -4.77 1.89 -5.76
CA GLU A 303 -5.89 2.02 -6.68
C GLU A 303 -6.00 3.46 -7.17
N GLY A 304 -5.13 3.87 -8.08
CA GLY A 304 -5.21 5.19 -8.65
C GLY A 304 -3.97 5.61 -9.43
N GLU A 305 -4.09 6.67 -10.19
CA GLU A 305 -2.98 7.30 -10.88
C GLU A 305 -2.05 7.96 -9.85
N PHE A 306 -0.77 7.64 -9.93
CA PHE A 306 0.25 8.30 -9.14
C PHE A 306 0.42 9.73 -9.67
N ASP A 307 0.48 10.71 -8.77
CA ASP A 307 0.66 12.11 -9.17
C ASP A 307 2.08 12.36 -9.71
N VAL A 308 2.23 12.18 -11.03
CA VAL A 308 3.50 12.41 -11.74
C VAL A 308 3.93 13.87 -11.64
N GLU A 309 2.98 14.81 -11.64
CA GLU A 309 3.30 16.23 -11.55
C GLU A 309 3.92 16.57 -10.19
N TRP A 310 3.45 15.94 -9.12
CA TRP A 310 4.09 16.09 -7.83
C TRP A 310 5.51 15.52 -7.84
N LEU A 311 5.74 14.34 -8.44
CA LEU A 311 7.08 13.77 -8.57
C LEU A 311 8.05 14.70 -9.32
N LYS A 312 7.58 15.42 -10.33
CA LYS A 312 8.38 16.42 -11.07
C LYS A 312 8.81 17.60 -10.22
N THR A 313 8.15 17.86 -9.10
CA THR A 313 8.54 18.93 -8.16
C THR A 313 9.72 18.54 -7.28
N ALA A 314 10.08 17.25 -7.22
CA ALA A 314 11.16 16.76 -6.40
C ALA A 314 12.53 17.24 -6.90
N GLN A 315 13.31 17.85 -6.00
CA GLN A 315 14.63 18.38 -6.35
C GLN A 315 15.73 17.33 -6.18
N THR A 316 15.68 16.50 -5.13
CA THR A 316 16.77 15.57 -4.80
C THR A 316 16.28 14.18 -4.41
N SER A 317 15.23 14.09 -3.61
CA SER A 317 14.73 12.80 -3.13
C SER A 317 13.23 12.84 -2.92
N VAL A 318 12.60 11.70 -3.11
CA VAL A 318 11.20 11.46 -2.80
C VAL A 318 11.12 10.27 -1.87
N LYS A 319 10.60 10.50 -0.67
CA LYS A 319 10.29 9.46 0.28
C LYS A 319 8.81 9.10 0.14
N VAL A 320 8.54 7.86 -0.21
CA VAL A 320 7.18 7.35 -0.31
C VAL A 320 6.94 6.39 0.84
N THR A 321 5.98 6.72 1.70
CA THR A 321 5.56 5.88 2.82
C THR A 321 4.21 5.28 2.49
N MET A 322 4.13 3.96 2.55
CA MET A 322 2.94 3.16 2.29
C MET A 322 2.41 2.58 3.60
N PRO A 323 1.14 2.20 3.64
CA PRO A 323 0.57 1.48 4.77
C PRO A 323 1.32 0.19 5.11
N GLU A 324 1.42 -0.16 6.40
CA GLU A 324 2.12 -1.36 6.85
C GLU A 324 1.51 -2.68 6.34
N SER A 325 0.22 -2.67 5.97
CA SER A 325 -0.51 -3.84 5.46
C SER A 325 -0.38 -4.06 3.97
N SER A 326 0.25 -3.14 3.24
CA SER A 326 0.44 -3.29 1.80
C SER A 326 1.29 -4.52 1.52
N GLN A 327 0.63 -5.63 1.21
CA GLN A 327 1.28 -6.78 0.61
C GLN A 327 1.56 -6.42 -0.84
N LEU A 328 2.82 -6.47 -1.24
CA LEU A 328 3.16 -6.52 -2.66
C LEU A 328 2.67 -7.87 -3.21
N ARG A 329 1.42 -7.92 -3.59
CA ARG A 329 0.93 -9.02 -4.41
C ARG A 329 1.45 -8.77 -5.81
N GLU A 330 2.29 -9.68 -6.26
CA GLU A 330 2.72 -9.86 -7.64
C GLU A 330 2.53 -8.64 -8.55
N ASN A 331 3.44 -7.66 -8.48
CA ASN A 331 3.56 -6.52 -9.42
C ASN A 331 2.43 -5.49 -9.49
N GLU A 332 1.26 -5.68 -8.92
CA GLU A 332 0.12 -4.78 -9.14
C GLU A 332 0.14 -3.53 -8.25
N GLU A 333 0.59 -3.64 -7.01
CA GLU A 333 0.49 -2.53 -6.04
C GLU A 333 1.53 -1.42 -6.25
N PHE A 334 2.76 -1.76 -6.70
CA PHE A 334 3.79 -0.76 -7.02
C PHE A 334 3.78 -0.29 -8.47
N LYS A 335 3.00 -0.92 -9.32
CA LYS A 335 2.98 -0.62 -10.76
C LYS A 335 2.71 0.86 -11.04
N PRO A 336 1.71 1.52 -10.44
CA PRO A 336 1.46 2.95 -10.67
C PRO A 336 2.66 3.83 -10.31
N LEU A 337 3.35 3.57 -9.19
CA LEU A 337 4.54 4.32 -8.81
C LEU A 337 5.67 4.14 -9.82
N MET A 338 5.90 2.90 -10.28
CA MET A 338 6.97 2.62 -11.22
C MET A 338 6.66 3.13 -12.64
N GLU A 339 5.40 3.12 -13.05
CA GLU A 339 4.95 3.75 -14.29
C GLU A 339 5.13 5.27 -14.23
N ALA A 340 4.76 5.89 -13.11
CA ALA A 340 5.01 7.30 -12.88
C ALA A 340 6.50 7.63 -12.93
N THR A 341 7.37 6.84 -12.30
CA THR A 341 8.83 7.06 -12.36
C THR A 341 9.42 6.84 -13.74
N ARG A 342 8.85 5.96 -14.58
CA ARG A 342 9.28 5.79 -15.98
C ARG A 342 8.90 6.99 -16.85
N SER A 343 7.70 7.53 -16.63
CA SER A 343 7.23 8.70 -17.38
C SER A 343 7.86 10.01 -16.90
N LEU A 344 8.59 9.98 -15.78
CA LEU A 344 9.23 11.14 -15.19
C LEU A 344 10.33 11.68 -16.11
N SER A 345 10.30 12.97 -16.36
CA SER A 345 11.37 13.70 -17.02
C SER A 345 11.52 15.06 -16.36
N PHE A 346 12.77 15.45 -16.11
CA PHE A 346 13.11 16.75 -15.56
C PHE A 346 13.71 17.64 -16.64
N GLU A 347 13.37 18.92 -16.65
CA GLU A 347 13.87 19.88 -17.64
C GLU A 347 15.41 20.03 -17.61
N ASP A 348 16.00 19.93 -16.42
CA ASP A 348 17.43 20.01 -16.16
C ASP A 348 18.16 18.64 -16.16
N ASN A 349 17.45 17.57 -16.50
CA ASN A 349 17.95 16.19 -16.51
C ASN A 349 18.53 15.71 -15.16
N HIS A 350 18.13 16.29 -14.04
CA HIS A 350 18.54 15.77 -12.74
C HIS A 350 17.91 14.40 -12.45
N GLN A 351 18.38 13.71 -11.44
CA GLN A 351 17.87 12.43 -10.98
C GLN A 351 17.52 12.54 -9.50
N ILE A 352 16.51 11.78 -9.08
CA ILE A 352 16.05 11.74 -7.69
C ILE A 352 16.44 10.44 -6.99
N THR A 353 16.46 10.47 -5.67
CA THR A 353 16.42 9.29 -4.80
C THR A 353 14.97 8.91 -4.56
N LEU A 354 14.59 7.66 -4.85
CA LEU A 354 13.32 7.09 -4.47
C LEU A 354 13.50 6.25 -3.20
N ASP A 355 12.96 6.71 -2.09
CA ASP A 355 13.11 6.07 -0.78
C ASP A 355 11.80 5.43 -0.33
N LEU A 356 11.75 4.09 -0.35
CA LEU A 356 10.66 3.27 0.19
C LEU A 356 11.05 2.57 1.50
N SER A 357 12.16 2.96 2.15
CA SER A 357 12.69 2.27 3.33
C SER A 357 11.77 2.27 4.55
N GLU A 358 10.81 3.19 4.63
CA GLU A 358 9.78 3.22 5.69
C GLU A 358 8.52 2.43 5.31
N THR A 359 8.41 1.98 4.07
CA THR A 359 7.35 1.06 3.64
C THR A 359 7.69 -0.34 4.09
N ARG A 360 6.71 -1.05 4.62
CA ARG A 360 6.82 -2.46 4.97
C ARG A 360 5.94 -3.29 4.06
N VAL A 361 6.51 -4.35 3.50
CA VAL A 361 5.80 -5.36 2.72
C VAL A 361 6.00 -6.73 3.36
N GLU A 362 4.96 -7.53 3.42
CA GLU A 362 5.04 -8.84 4.03
C GLU A 362 5.36 -9.91 2.98
N GLY A 363 6.54 -10.58 3.14
CA GLY A 363 6.96 -11.66 2.25
C GLY A 363 7.20 -11.26 0.80
N GLY A 364 7.50 -9.97 0.54
CA GLY A 364 7.56 -9.38 -0.78
C GLY A 364 8.61 -10.01 -1.69
N ILE A 365 8.21 -10.29 -2.93
CA ILE A 365 9.07 -10.70 -4.05
C ILE A 365 9.13 -9.56 -5.04
N LEU A 366 10.33 -9.07 -5.34
CA LEU A 366 10.53 -8.11 -6.40
C LEU A 366 10.74 -8.84 -7.72
N ASN A 367 9.68 -8.88 -8.53
CA ASN A 367 9.69 -9.60 -9.79
C ASN A 367 10.54 -8.91 -10.86
N GLY A 368 11.12 -9.73 -11.73
CA GLY A 368 11.80 -9.32 -12.93
C GLY A 368 10.94 -9.48 -14.18
N LEU A 369 11.58 -9.45 -15.34
CA LEU A 369 10.95 -9.76 -16.63
C LEU A 369 10.42 -11.21 -16.62
N GLU A 370 9.12 -11.35 -16.85
CA GLU A 370 8.54 -12.64 -17.20
C GLU A 370 8.79 -12.99 -18.67
N ALA A 371 8.74 -14.29 -19.01
CA ALA A 371 8.90 -14.80 -20.37
C ALA A 371 7.83 -14.26 -21.36
N SER A 372 6.77 -13.65 -20.86
CA SER A 372 5.66 -13.04 -21.61
C SER A 372 5.93 -11.62 -22.11
N GLY A 373 7.14 -11.06 -21.89
CA GLY A 373 7.50 -9.72 -22.42
C GLY A 373 7.07 -8.54 -21.54
N TYR A 374 6.59 -8.79 -20.32
CA TYR A 374 6.32 -7.73 -19.36
C TYR A 374 7.62 -7.08 -18.91
N VAL A 375 7.60 -5.76 -18.86
CA VAL A 375 8.71 -4.96 -18.33
C VAL A 375 8.90 -5.27 -16.87
N GLY A 376 10.12 -5.60 -16.45
CA GLY A 376 10.45 -5.80 -15.04
C GLY A 376 10.00 -4.60 -14.22
N PHE A 377 9.54 -4.86 -13.01
CA PHE A 377 8.91 -3.88 -12.14
C PHE A 377 9.72 -2.58 -11.96
N CYS A 378 11.01 -2.73 -11.64
CA CYS A 378 11.94 -1.61 -11.46
C CYS A 378 13.01 -1.55 -12.58
N GLY A 379 12.86 -2.31 -13.64
CA GLY A 379 13.79 -2.41 -14.74
C GLY A 379 13.14 -2.22 -16.10
N GLY A 380 13.94 -2.33 -17.16
CA GLY A 380 13.49 -2.29 -18.54
C GLY A 380 13.73 -3.62 -19.26
N SER A 381 13.06 -3.83 -20.40
CA SER A 381 13.36 -4.94 -21.32
C SER A 381 14.61 -4.65 -22.18
N ASN A 382 14.96 -3.39 -22.33
CA ASN A 382 16.13 -2.88 -23.02
C ASN A 382 16.53 -1.52 -22.43
N ARG A 383 17.60 -0.89 -22.97
CA ARG A 383 18.10 0.42 -22.49
C ARG A 383 17.15 1.60 -22.75
N GLU A 384 16.17 1.46 -23.65
CA GLU A 384 15.27 2.56 -24.00
C GLU A 384 14.15 2.70 -22.96
N ASN A 385 13.67 1.59 -22.40
CA ASN A 385 12.54 1.55 -21.45
C ASN A 385 12.92 1.25 -20.00
N GLY A 386 14.21 1.32 -19.66
CA GLY A 386 14.68 1.33 -18.28
C GLY A 386 14.31 2.62 -17.55
N ILE A 387 14.33 2.58 -16.22
CA ILE A 387 14.12 3.77 -15.39
C ILE A 387 15.36 4.64 -15.42
N LYS A 388 15.23 5.92 -15.78
CA LYS A 388 16.35 6.83 -16.03
C LYS A 388 16.47 7.97 -15.03
N ASN A 389 15.39 8.38 -14.44
CA ASN A 389 15.31 9.57 -13.61
C ASN A 389 15.45 9.30 -12.10
N VAL A 390 15.74 8.06 -11.73
CA VAL A 390 16.01 7.64 -10.36
C VAL A 390 17.45 7.17 -10.25
N SER A 391 18.25 7.88 -9.47
CA SER A 391 19.65 7.52 -9.23
C SER A 391 19.82 6.52 -8.10
N GLU A 392 19.14 6.73 -6.98
CA GLU A 392 19.17 5.82 -5.83
C GLU A 392 17.75 5.29 -5.56
N PHE A 393 17.65 3.98 -5.36
CA PHE A 393 16.40 3.35 -4.96
C PHE A 393 16.60 2.56 -3.66
N ARG A 394 15.93 3.01 -2.59
CA ARG A 394 15.90 2.34 -1.30
C ARG A 394 14.70 1.43 -1.23
N LEU A 395 14.95 0.12 -1.22
CA LEU A 395 13.89 -0.89 -1.24
C LEU A 395 13.11 -0.93 0.08
N PRO A 396 11.80 -1.26 0.02
CA PRO A 396 10.96 -1.38 1.21
C PRO A 396 11.39 -2.54 2.12
N GLN A 397 11.07 -2.42 3.41
CA GLN A 397 11.26 -3.48 4.38
C GLN A 397 10.31 -4.65 4.08
N GLY A 398 10.77 -5.89 4.31
CA GLY A 398 9.96 -7.09 4.07
C GLY A 398 10.15 -7.72 2.68
N ILE A 399 10.86 -7.06 1.76
CA ILE A 399 11.33 -7.71 0.51
C ILE A 399 12.24 -8.87 0.91
N THR A 400 11.89 -10.09 0.49
CA THR A 400 12.64 -11.32 0.78
C THR A 400 13.36 -11.87 -0.44
N GLN A 401 12.89 -11.56 -1.64
CA GLN A 401 13.47 -12.03 -2.90
C GLN A 401 13.54 -10.94 -3.95
N ILE A 402 14.61 -10.94 -4.72
CA ILE A 402 14.78 -10.15 -5.94
C ILE A 402 14.97 -11.12 -7.09
N MET A 403 14.13 -11.01 -8.11
CA MET A 403 14.11 -11.92 -9.25
C MET A 403 15.03 -11.45 -10.39
N ASN A 404 15.19 -12.32 -11.37
CA ASN A 404 15.99 -12.06 -12.55
C ASN A 404 15.48 -10.77 -13.27
N ARG A 405 16.42 -9.88 -13.65
CA ARG A 405 16.16 -8.63 -14.37
C ARG A 405 15.27 -7.61 -13.64
N ALA A 406 15.14 -7.70 -12.32
CA ALA A 406 14.31 -6.78 -11.53
C ALA A 406 14.66 -5.29 -11.77
N PHE A 407 15.94 -4.97 -12.00
CA PHE A 407 16.44 -3.60 -12.24
C PHE A 407 17.09 -3.42 -13.61
N ALA A 408 16.98 -4.40 -14.50
CA ALA A 408 17.73 -4.42 -15.75
C ALA A 408 17.64 -3.12 -16.56
N TYR A 409 18.73 -2.73 -17.19
CA TYR A 409 18.85 -1.61 -18.13
C TYR A 409 18.45 -0.23 -17.59
N SER A 410 18.43 -0.05 -16.27
CA SER A 410 18.08 1.22 -15.64
C SER A 410 19.31 2.01 -15.21
N ASP A 411 19.16 3.33 -15.10
CA ASP A 411 20.25 4.26 -14.82
C ASP A 411 20.50 4.44 -13.30
N TYR A 412 20.02 3.50 -12.47
CA TYR A 412 20.34 3.54 -11.06
C TYR A 412 21.86 3.62 -10.82
N THR A 413 22.26 4.49 -9.92
CA THR A 413 23.62 4.52 -9.40
C THR A 413 23.75 3.69 -8.13
N LYS A 414 22.62 3.48 -7.40
CA LYS A 414 22.60 2.70 -6.16
C LYS A 414 21.27 2.02 -5.91
N ILE A 415 21.32 0.76 -5.52
CA ILE A 415 20.20 0.03 -4.92
C ILE A 415 20.51 -0.27 -3.46
N VAL A 416 19.67 0.21 -2.54
CA VAL A 416 19.80 -0.05 -1.10
C VAL A 416 18.89 -1.21 -0.71
N VAL A 417 19.52 -2.29 -0.24
CA VAL A 417 18.89 -3.59 0.03
C VAL A 417 18.48 -3.69 1.50
N PRO A 418 17.22 -4.04 1.84
CA PRO A 418 16.75 -4.14 3.20
C PRO A 418 17.34 -5.36 3.94
N ALA A 419 17.25 -5.32 5.27
CA ALA A 419 17.69 -6.42 6.12
C ALA A 419 16.91 -7.73 5.89
N SER A 420 15.69 -7.64 5.36
CA SER A 420 14.79 -8.77 5.11
C SER A 420 15.15 -9.60 3.87
N LEU A 421 15.99 -9.09 2.95
CA LEU A 421 16.33 -9.81 1.72
C LEU A 421 17.10 -11.10 2.02
N LYS A 422 16.62 -12.22 1.44
CA LYS A 422 17.18 -13.57 1.65
C LYS A 422 17.68 -14.22 0.35
N GLN A 423 17.13 -13.83 -0.80
CA GLN A 423 17.41 -14.47 -2.08
C GLN A 423 17.49 -13.48 -3.23
N ILE A 424 18.42 -13.74 -4.13
CA ILE A 424 18.53 -13.06 -5.42
C ILE A 424 18.61 -14.15 -6.51
N ALA A 425 17.69 -14.08 -7.48
CA ALA A 425 17.64 -15.02 -8.59
C ALA A 425 18.23 -14.40 -9.85
N GLY A 426 18.90 -15.21 -10.66
CA GLY A 426 19.43 -14.80 -11.95
C GLY A 426 20.36 -13.59 -11.91
N SER A 427 20.32 -12.77 -12.95
CA SER A 427 21.00 -11.47 -13.02
C SER A 427 19.98 -10.34 -12.80
N PRO A 428 19.86 -9.78 -11.59
CA PRO A 428 18.82 -8.83 -11.27
C PRO A 428 19.03 -7.46 -11.95
N SER A 429 20.24 -7.11 -12.32
CA SER A 429 20.67 -5.77 -12.73
C SER A 429 21.56 -5.76 -13.97
N ASN A 430 21.31 -6.68 -14.89
CA ASN A 430 22.06 -6.71 -16.15
C ASN A 430 21.92 -5.40 -16.92
N GLY A 431 23.03 -4.94 -17.53
CA GLY A 431 23.07 -3.69 -18.28
C GLY A 431 22.95 -2.42 -17.44
N CYS A 432 23.13 -2.48 -16.12
CA CYS A 432 23.17 -1.32 -15.22
C CYS A 432 24.61 -0.84 -15.04
N ASP A 433 25.07 0.07 -15.91
CA ASP A 433 26.48 0.45 -16.02
C ASP A 433 26.97 1.37 -14.88
N LYS A 434 26.07 2.01 -14.15
CA LYS A 434 26.42 2.96 -13.07
C LYS A 434 26.14 2.42 -11.68
N MET A 435 25.49 1.28 -11.58
CA MET A 435 24.88 0.79 -10.36
C MET A 435 25.88 0.13 -9.40
N VAL A 436 25.70 0.40 -8.11
CA VAL A 436 26.32 -0.32 -6.99
C VAL A 436 25.25 -0.83 -6.05
N TRP A 437 25.59 -1.84 -5.23
CA TRP A 437 24.74 -2.38 -4.19
C TRP A 437 25.18 -1.84 -2.82
N GLU A 438 24.22 -1.40 -2.03
CA GLU A 438 24.39 -1.10 -0.62
C GLU A 438 23.49 -2.02 0.20
N VAL A 439 24.05 -2.81 1.08
CA VAL A 439 23.30 -3.70 1.96
C VAL A 439 23.23 -3.09 3.34
N VAL A 440 22.00 -2.85 3.85
CA VAL A 440 21.82 -2.24 5.18
C VAL A 440 22.35 -3.14 6.29
N PRO A 441 22.82 -2.56 7.42
CA PRO A 441 23.19 -3.33 8.60
C PRO A 441 22.04 -4.24 9.06
N GLY A 442 22.40 -5.48 9.47
CA GLY A 442 21.40 -6.45 9.95
C GLY A 442 20.95 -7.48 8.91
N ASN A 443 21.23 -7.30 7.62
CA ASN A 443 21.03 -8.38 6.66
C ASN A 443 21.92 -9.57 7.01
N LYS A 444 21.36 -10.80 6.94
CA LYS A 444 22.03 -12.05 7.29
C LYS A 444 22.39 -12.91 6.08
N SER A 445 22.01 -12.49 4.89
CA SER A 445 22.19 -13.23 3.64
C SER A 445 23.24 -12.61 2.72
N PHE A 446 23.38 -11.28 2.77
CA PHE A 446 24.24 -10.55 1.85
C PHE A 446 25.08 -9.48 2.54
N LYS A 447 26.15 -9.10 1.86
CA LYS A 447 26.99 -7.92 2.15
C LYS A 447 27.39 -7.25 0.83
N SER A 448 27.65 -5.97 0.87
CA SER A 448 28.36 -5.24 -0.19
C SER A 448 29.76 -4.91 0.27
N ASP A 449 30.72 -4.92 -0.67
CA ASP A 449 32.06 -4.41 -0.40
C ASP A 449 32.14 -2.86 -0.54
N ALA A 450 33.31 -2.30 -0.33
CA ALA A 450 33.52 -0.86 -0.42
C ALA A 450 33.32 -0.29 -1.83
N LYS A 451 33.35 -1.11 -2.88
CA LYS A 451 33.09 -0.74 -4.27
C LYS A 451 31.65 -1.02 -4.71
N GLY A 452 30.83 -1.53 -3.81
CA GLY A 452 29.41 -1.81 -4.07
C GLY A 452 29.14 -3.09 -4.86
N ALA A 453 30.07 -4.00 -4.92
CA ALA A 453 29.80 -5.35 -5.42
C ALA A 453 29.04 -6.15 -4.34
N LEU A 454 28.12 -7.00 -4.77
CA LEU A 454 27.27 -7.79 -3.87
C LEU A 454 27.83 -9.18 -3.67
N TYR A 455 27.95 -9.58 -2.43
CA TYR A 455 28.41 -10.91 -2.01
C TYR A 455 27.35 -11.60 -1.14
N ASP A 456 27.50 -12.92 -0.97
CA ASP A 456 26.86 -13.63 0.14
C ASP A 456 27.37 -13.09 1.49
N PHE A 457 26.67 -13.39 2.57
CA PHE A 457 27.01 -12.85 3.90
C PHE A 457 28.42 -13.20 4.37
N ALA A 458 28.92 -14.40 4.00
CA ALA A 458 30.26 -14.88 4.34
C ALA A 458 31.36 -14.29 3.44
N MET A 459 31.02 -13.54 2.40
CA MET A 459 31.93 -13.02 1.37
C MET A 459 32.65 -14.12 0.58
N THR A 460 32.07 -15.34 0.56
CA THR A 460 32.63 -16.49 -0.15
C THR A 460 32.15 -16.63 -1.58
N THR A 461 31.04 -15.98 -1.91
CA THR A 461 30.47 -15.98 -3.27
C THR A 461 30.25 -14.56 -3.76
N LEU A 462 30.85 -14.20 -4.89
CA LEU A 462 30.51 -12.99 -5.62
C LEU A 462 29.16 -13.20 -6.31
N MET A 463 28.14 -12.47 -5.87
CA MET A 463 26.76 -12.60 -6.33
C MET A 463 26.49 -11.73 -7.57
N VAL A 464 26.84 -10.44 -7.51
CA VAL A 464 26.63 -9.48 -8.59
C VAL A 464 27.72 -8.40 -8.58
N LEU A 465 28.26 -8.11 -9.75
CA LEU A 465 29.21 -7.01 -9.99
C LEU A 465 28.70 -6.16 -11.14
N ASN A 466 28.22 -4.96 -10.85
CA ASN A 466 27.78 -3.98 -11.83
C ASN A 466 28.88 -2.97 -12.19
N GLY A 467 28.62 -2.18 -13.24
CA GLY A 467 29.59 -1.22 -13.76
C GLY A 467 29.96 -0.09 -12.80
N GLY A 468 29.08 0.27 -11.87
CA GLY A 468 29.36 1.27 -10.83
C GLY A 468 30.55 0.92 -9.92
N SER A 469 30.96 -0.35 -9.87
CA SER A 469 32.15 -0.79 -9.15
C SER A 469 33.46 -0.41 -9.85
N GLY A 470 33.39 0.16 -11.06
CA GLY A 470 34.52 0.70 -11.86
C GLY A 470 35.02 -0.26 -12.91
N SER A 471 35.91 0.27 -13.78
CA SER A 471 36.48 -0.50 -14.90
C SER A 471 37.57 -1.50 -14.49
N ALA A 472 38.12 -1.37 -13.29
CA ALA A 472 39.09 -2.32 -12.73
C ALA A 472 38.60 -2.82 -11.36
N TYR A 473 38.39 -4.11 -11.27
CA TYR A 473 37.88 -4.72 -10.04
C TYR A 473 38.74 -5.90 -9.56
N THR A 474 39.03 -5.92 -8.26
CA THR A 474 39.67 -7.05 -7.58
C THR A 474 38.64 -7.70 -6.69
N ILE A 475 38.35 -8.98 -6.95
CA ILE A 475 37.43 -9.78 -6.16
C ILE A 475 37.99 -9.93 -4.74
N HIS A 476 37.09 -9.87 -3.73
CA HIS A 476 37.44 -10.00 -2.32
C HIS A 476 38.24 -11.27 -2.03
N ASP A 477 39.34 -11.14 -1.30
CA ASP A 477 40.14 -12.29 -0.88
C ASP A 477 39.33 -13.20 0.07
N GLY A 478 39.40 -14.52 -0.13
CA GLY A 478 38.54 -15.52 0.52
C GLY A 478 37.26 -15.88 -0.27
N THR A 479 36.96 -15.18 -1.36
CA THR A 479 35.91 -15.61 -2.29
C THR A 479 36.31 -16.91 -2.97
N THR A 480 35.43 -17.92 -2.94
CA THR A 480 35.65 -19.24 -3.52
C THR A 480 34.89 -19.42 -4.84
N THR A 481 33.82 -18.70 -5.03
CA THR A 481 32.92 -18.87 -6.18
C THR A 481 32.55 -17.51 -6.81
N ILE A 482 32.63 -17.44 -8.13
CA ILE A 482 31.96 -16.42 -8.92
C ILE A 482 30.65 -17.04 -9.41
N ARG A 483 29.53 -16.49 -8.96
CA ARG A 483 28.18 -17.03 -9.23
C ARG A 483 27.82 -16.91 -10.71
N GLU A 484 26.92 -17.74 -11.17
CA GLU A 484 26.29 -17.64 -12.48
C GLU A 484 25.71 -16.22 -12.71
N TRP A 485 26.04 -15.64 -13.87
CA TRP A 485 25.68 -14.26 -14.29
C TRP A 485 26.17 -13.15 -13.36
N ALA A 486 27.20 -13.36 -12.55
CA ALA A 486 27.67 -12.34 -11.60
C ALA A 486 28.10 -11.03 -12.28
N LEU A 487 28.72 -11.09 -13.47
CA LEU A 487 29.13 -9.92 -14.26
C LEU A 487 28.32 -9.79 -15.57
N TYR A 488 27.14 -10.41 -15.65
CA TYR A 488 26.39 -10.49 -16.91
C TYR A 488 25.99 -9.09 -17.42
N GLU A 489 26.40 -8.82 -18.69
CA GLU A 489 26.19 -7.54 -19.36
C GLU A 489 26.80 -6.31 -18.64
N ASN A 490 27.89 -6.50 -17.92
CA ASN A 490 28.68 -5.39 -17.38
C ASN A 490 29.55 -4.81 -18.48
N SER A 491 29.14 -3.67 -19.04
CA SER A 491 29.85 -3.02 -20.13
C SER A 491 30.98 -2.09 -19.67
N VAL A 492 31.22 -1.93 -18.37
CA VAL A 492 32.22 -1.00 -17.82
C VAL A 492 33.53 -1.69 -17.48
N ILE A 493 33.45 -2.96 -17.04
CA ILE A 493 34.65 -3.70 -16.60
C ILE A 493 35.63 -3.93 -17.73
N GLU A 494 36.89 -3.53 -17.53
CA GLU A 494 38.01 -3.72 -18.44
C GLU A 494 39.06 -4.67 -17.89
N SER A 495 39.22 -4.71 -16.57
CA SER A 495 40.20 -5.52 -15.87
C SER A 495 39.60 -6.19 -14.63
N LEU A 496 39.78 -7.52 -14.52
CA LEU A 496 39.28 -8.32 -13.40
C LEU A 496 40.46 -9.07 -12.74
N THR A 497 40.68 -8.88 -11.44
CA THR A 497 41.61 -9.69 -10.64
C THR A 497 40.88 -10.72 -9.84
N ILE A 498 41.24 -12.00 -10.02
CA ILE A 498 40.67 -13.18 -9.38
C ILE A 498 41.66 -13.70 -8.33
N PRO A 499 41.33 -13.65 -7.02
CA PRO A 499 42.21 -14.10 -5.97
C PRO A 499 42.46 -15.63 -5.99
N ALA A 500 43.50 -16.07 -5.32
CA ALA A 500 43.88 -17.49 -5.27
C ALA A 500 42.82 -18.37 -4.59
N SER A 501 41.96 -17.81 -3.79
CA SER A 501 40.85 -18.50 -3.10
C SER A 501 39.73 -18.98 -4.04
N VAL A 502 39.60 -18.37 -5.24
CA VAL A 502 38.51 -18.71 -6.18
C VAL A 502 38.81 -20.07 -6.82
N THR A 503 37.91 -21.03 -6.58
CA THR A 503 37.99 -22.37 -7.12
C THR A 503 36.94 -22.66 -8.20
N THR A 504 35.91 -21.84 -8.32
CA THR A 504 34.77 -22.07 -9.23
C THR A 504 34.34 -20.81 -9.94
N LEU A 505 34.29 -20.87 -11.26
CA LEU A 505 33.60 -19.94 -12.15
C LEU A 505 32.33 -20.64 -12.65
N SER A 506 31.16 -20.13 -12.20
CA SER A 506 29.88 -20.72 -12.62
C SER A 506 29.53 -20.30 -14.06
N ALA A 507 28.48 -20.91 -14.62
CA ALA A 507 28.06 -20.66 -15.99
C ALA A 507 27.77 -19.16 -16.23
N ASP A 508 28.15 -18.66 -17.41
CA ASP A 508 27.92 -17.27 -17.85
C ASP A 508 28.34 -16.17 -16.85
N CYS A 509 29.18 -16.49 -15.87
CA CYS A 509 29.54 -15.57 -14.78
C CYS A 509 30.22 -14.28 -15.25
N ILE A 510 30.93 -14.31 -16.38
CA ILE A 510 31.61 -13.16 -17.02
C ILE A 510 31.07 -12.85 -18.42
N SER A 511 29.94 -13.45 -18.81
CA SER A 511 29.35 -13.29 -20.15
C SER A 511 28.80 -11.88 -20.35
N GLY A 512 28.90 -11.36 -21.58
CA GLY A 512 28.37 -10.03 -21.91
C GLY A 512 29.20 -8.88 -21.34
N THR A 513 30.50 -9.06 -21.16
CA THR A 513 31.44 -8.04 -20.72
C THR A 513 32.28 -7.51 -21.93
N PRO A 514 31.69 -6.63 -22.76
CA PRO A 514 32.28 -6.28 -24.08
C PRO A 514 33.62 -5.57 -23.97
N ASN A 515 33.95 -4.96 -22.85
CA ASN A 515 35.18 -4.18 -22.67
C ASN A 515 36.23 -4.92 -21.82
N LEU A 516 35.97 -6.14 -21.33
CA LEU A 516 36.90 -6.89 -20.52
C LEU A 516 38.06 -7.41 -21.36
N THR A 517 39.23 -6.80 -21.20
CA THR A 517 40.46 -7.11 -21.96
C THR A 517 41.54 -7.78 -21.12
N THR A 518 41.43 -7.70 -19.79
CA THR A 518 42.45 -8.21 -18.88
C THR A 518 41.83 -9.02 -17.74
N ILE A 519 42.29 -10.24 -17.57
CA ILE A 519 42.02 -11.04 -16.39
C ILE A 519 43.34 -11.40 -15.72
N THR A 520 43.45 -11.18 -14.41
CA THR A 520 44.62 -11.57 -13.61
C THR A 520 44.18 -12.61 -12.60
N CYS A 521 44.70 -13.82 -12.71
CA CYS A 521 44.48 -14.91 -11.74
C CYS A 521 45.66 -15.03 -10.78
N LEU A 522 45.40 -14.97 -9.47
CA LEU A 522 46.45 -15.09 -8.46
C LEU A 522 46.67 -16.53 -7.96
N GLY A 523 45.78 -17.45 -8.32
CA GLY A 523 45.84 -18.86 -7.95
C GLY A 523 46.83 -19.64 -8.79
N THR A 524 47.65 -20.49 -8.16
CA THR A 524 48.54 -21.44 -8.87
C THR A 524 47.76 -22.63 -9.47
N THR A 525 46.58 -22.89 -8.95
CA THR A 525 45.64 -23.87 -9.51
C THR A 525 44.51 -23.13 -10.21
N PRO A 526 44.26 -23.36 -11.51
CA PRO A 526 43.15 -22.72 -12.21
C PRO A 526 41.81 -23.08 -11.58
N ALA A 527 40.92 -22.08 -11.39
CA ALA A 527 39.56 -22.34 -10.98
C ALA A 527 38.80 -23.17 -12.02
N ALA A 528 37.94 -24.06 -11.57
CA ALA A 528 37.10 -24.85 -12.46
C ALA A 528 36.07 -23.95 -13.16
N ILE A 529 36.05 -24.01 -14.48
CA ILE A 529 35.03 -23.32 -15.30
C ILE A 529 33.88 -24.29 -15.54
N LYS A 530 32.67 -23.92 -15.13
CA LYS A 530 31.43 -24.61 -15.50
C LYS A 530 31.16 -24.44 -16.98
N ALA A 531 30.49 -25.40 -17.61
CA ALA A 531 30.06 -25.31 -18.99
C ALA A 531 29.23 -24.01 -19.22
N ASN A 532 29.33 -23.44 -20.41
CA ASN A 532 28.64 -22.18 -20.80
C ASN A 532 29.07 -20.96 -19.97
N THR A 533 30.37 -20.69 -19.89
CA THR A 533 30.87 -19.41 -19.33
C THR A 533 30.54 -18.20 -20.20
N GLY A 534 29.92 -18.41 -21.38
CA GLY A 534 29.68 -17.35 -22.35
C GLY A 534 30.95 -16.78 -22.95
N ALA A 535 31.98 -17.61 -23.12
CA ALA A 535 33.31 -17.24 -23.54
C ALA A 535 33.36 -16.39 -24.83
N ASN A 536 32.45 -16.67 -25.76
CA ASN A 536 32.30 -15.93 -27.02
C ASN A 536 31.71 -14.51 -26.87
N ARG A 537 31.25 -14.15 -25.65
CA ARG A 537 30.68 -12.84 -25.32
C ARG A 537 31.54 -12.07 -24.33
N VAL A 538 32.78 -12.47 -24.14
CA VAL A 538 33.72 -11.82 -23.22
C VAL A 538 34.73 -10.98 -23.98
N GLY A 539 34.73 -9.70 -23.72
CA GLY A 539 35.65 -8.73 -24.30
C GLY A 539 35.39 -8.44 -25.79
N PRO A 540 36.15 -7.47 -26.35
CA PRO A 540 36.07 -7.11 -27.76
C PRO A 540 36.60 -8.26 -28.64
N LYS A 541 35.88 -8.57 -29.73
CA LYS A 541 36.21 -9.69 -30.62
C LYS A 541 37.43 -9.40 -31.50
N ASP A 542 37.65 -8.15 -31.80
CA ASP A 542 38.71 -7.64 -32.69
C ASP A 542 40.06 -7.37 -31.98
N LYS A 543 40.10 -7.52 -30.66
CA LYS A 543 41.29 -7.28 -29.84
C LYS A 543 41.79 -8.55 -29.17
N VAL A 544 43.11 -8.67 -29.09
CA VAL A 544 43.74 -9.71 -28.26
C VAL A 544 43.59 -9.32 -26.80
N LYS A 545 43.08 -10.24 -25.99
CA LYS A 545 42.90 -10.10 -24.55
C LYS A 545 44.01 -10.83 -23.80
N THR A 546 44.33 -10.40 -22.59
CA THR A 546 45.41 -10.99 -21.81
C THR A 546 44.93 -11.64 -20.54
N LEU A 547 45.26 -12.89 -20.33
CA LEU A 547 45.12 -13.62 -19.08
C LEU A 547 46.49 -13.70 -18.40
N TYR A 548 46.64 -12.95 -17.29
CA TYR A 548 47.83 -13.05 -16.45
C TYR A 548 47.67 -14.16 -15.39
N VAL A 549 48.67 -14.99 -15.25
CA VAL A 549 48.69 -16.13 -14.34
C VAL A 549 50.01 -16.17 -13.55
N PRO A 550 50.07 -16.84 -12.38
CA PRO A 550 51.31 -17.01 -11.64
C PRO A 550 52.40 -17.70 -12.46
N ARG A 551 53.64 -17.38 -12.13
CA ARG A 551 54.83 -17.95 -12.79
C ARG A 551 54.79 -19.47 -12.79
N GLY A 552 55.02 -20.08 -13.94
CA GLY A 552 55.01 -21.53 -14.15
C GLY A 552 53.61 -22.15 -14.29
N CYS A 553 52.52 -21.36 -14.32
CA CYS A 553 51.15 -21.85 -14.40
C CYS A 553 50.52 -21.74 -15.80
N VAL A 554 51.22 -21.21 -16.80
CA VAL A 554 50.69 -20.95 -18.16
C VAL A 554 50.02 -22.18 -18.76
N ASP A 555 50.68 -23.36 -18.74
CA ASP A 555 50.16 -24.57 -19.37
C ASP A 555 48.95 -25.12 -18.62
N ALA A 556 48.93 -25.03 -17.27
CA ALA A 556 47.79 -25.42 -16.46
C ALA A 556 46.55 -24.61 -16.81
N TYR A 557 46.69 -23.27 -16.94
CA TYR A 557 45.59 -22.40 -17.32
C TYR A 557 45.14 -22.58 -18.77
N LYS A 558 46.09 -22.78 -19.71
CA LYS A 558 45.75 -23.11 -21.09
C LYS A 558 44.92 -24.38 -21.20
N THR A 559 45.22 -25.37 -20.39
CA THR A 559 44.48 -26.64 -20.35
C THR A 559 43.11 -26.46 -19.72
N ALA A 560 43.06 -25.87 -18.53
CA ALA A 560 41.83 -25.76 -17.74
C ALA A 560 40.82 -24.78 -18.34
N TRP A 561 41.29 -23.66 -18.96
CA TRP A 561 40.44 -22.60 -19.49
C TRP A 561 40.37 -22.59 -21.02
N LYS A 562 40.67 -23.72 -21.65
CA LYS A 562 40.73 -23.89 -23.11
C LYS A 562 39.51 -23.28 -23.83
N VAL A 563 38.32 -23.54 -23.34
CA VAL A 563 37.06 -23.00 -23.94
C VAL A 563 37.05 -21.48 -23.95
N LEU A 564 37.43 -20.82 -22.86
CA LEU A 564 37.46 -19.36 -22.76
C LEU A 564 38.54 -18.80 -23.70
N LEU A 565 39.70 -19.46 -23.79
CA LEU A 565 40.83 -18.98 -24.56
C LEU A 565 40.60 -19.12 -26.05
N ASP A 566 40.12 -20.28 -26.51
CA ASP A 566 39.89 -20.55 -27.94
C ASP A 566 38.79 -19.70 -28.55
N GLU A 567 37.65 -19.54 -27.82
CA GLU A 567 36.52 -18.77 -28.31
C GLU A 567 36.73 -17.25 -28.18
N GLY A 568 37.62 -16.83 -27.29
CA GLY A 568 37.73 -15.45 -26.87
C GLY A 568 38.94 -14.68 -27.35
N ASN A 569 39.87 -15.24 -28.14
CA ASN A 569 41.14 -14.61 -28.58
C ASN A 569 41.98 -14.08 -27.39
N TRP A 570 42.36 -14.99 -26.46
CA TRP A 570 43.13 -14.66 -25.27
C TRP A 570 44.58 -15.12 -25.39
N GLU A 571 45.52 -14.28 -24.99
CA GLU A 571 46.92 -14.65 -24.73
C GLU A 571 47.13 -14.90 -23.23
N VAL A 572 47.84 -16.00 -22.88
CA VAL A 572 48.17 -16.31 -21.48
C VAL A 572 49.63 -15.90 -21.22
N LYS A 573 49.83 -15.03 -20.23
CA LYS A 573 51.12 -14.48 -19.82
C LYS A 573 51.38 -14.67 -18.34
N GLU A 574 52.65 -14.81 -17.98
CA GLU A 574 53.00 -14.79 -16.57
C GLU A 574 52.91 -13.38 -15.96
N ILE A 575 52.52 -13.33 -14.68
CA ILE A 575 52.60 -12.09 -13.88
C ILE A 575 54.08 -11.75 -13.72
N VAL A 576 54.47 -10.61 -14.24
CA VAL A 576 55.82 -10.05 -14.06
C VAL A 576 55.78 -9.22 -12.77
N LYS A 577 56.70 -9.51 -11.86
CA LYS A 577 56.84 -8.78 -10.58
C LYS A 577 57.46 -7.42 -10.83
#